data_6b4a9cb83fbaaf832bfe9e0767f37627
#
_entry.id   6b4a9cb83fbaaf832bfe9e0767f37627
#
_cell.length_a   1.000
_cell.length_b   1.000
_cell.length_c   1.000
_cell.angle_alpha   90.00
_cell.angle_beta   90.00
_cell.angle_gamma   90.00
#
_symmetry.space_group_name_H-M   'P 1'
#
loop_
_entity.id
_entity.type
_entity.pdbx_description
1 polymer ?
#
loop_
_entity_poly.entity_id
_entity_poly.type
_entity_poly.pdbx_seq_one_letter_code
_entity_poly.pdbx_strand_id
1 'polypeptide(L)'
;MKSFVMTIMLVLFGSVSYAHEMTPTYPVLSVSHLDGVVKTTMHLFNKRKDVEYYEIGVFDENLKPVPFVTSYNIIKIDYLGHVTFDVYIRKGDIERATYVCSRSKIRKSEEVRTSISSLICSKFKK
;
A
#
# COMPACT_ATOMS: atom_id res chain seq x y z
N MET A 1 -8.85 -56.29 -15.19
CA MET A 1 -9.50 -55.00 -14.87
C MET A 1 -8.43 -53.95 -14.67
N LYS A 2 -8.27 -53.07 -15.59
CA LYS A 2 -7.37 -51.93 -15.43
C LYS A 2 -8.15 -50.81 -14.77
N SER A 3 -7.88 -50.57 -13.48
CA SER A 3 -8.41 -49.40 -12.82
C SER A 3 -7.67 -48.19 -13.42
N PHE A 4 -8.40 -47.43 -14.22
CA PHE A 4 -7.98 -46.13 -14.63
C PHE A 4 -8.07 -45.22 -13.41
N VAL A 5 -6.95 -45.07 -12.68
CA VAL A 5 -6.81 -43.98 -11.74
C VAL A 5 -6.62 -42.76 -12.58
N MET A 6 -7.70 -42.14 -12.96
CA MET A 6 -7.73 -40.82 -13.52
C MET A 6 -7.31 -39.86 -12.39
N THR A 7 -6.04 -39.68 -12.24
CA THR A 7 -5.49 -38.62 -11.42
C THR A 7 -5.93 -37.32 -12.08
N ILE A 8 -7.06 -36.82 -11.62
CA ILE A 8 -7.44 -35.44 -11.89
C ILE A 8 -6.38 -34.57 -11.18
N MET A 9 -5.37 -34.24 -11.92
CA MET A 9 -4.45 -33.19 -11.51
C MET A 9 -5.26 -31.92 -11.50
N LEU A 10 -5.82 -31.62 -10.33
CA LEU A 10 -6.46 -30.34 -10.06
C LEU A 10 -5.32 -29.30 -10.11
N VAL A 11 -5.07 -28.80 -11.30
CA VAL A 11 -4.23 -27.62 -11.45
C VAL A 11 -5.03 -26.48 -10.82
N LEU A 12 -4.75 -26.27 -9.55
CA LEU A 12 -5.13 -25.04 -8.88
C LEU A 12 -4.39 -23.92 -9.60
N PHE A 13 -5.00 -23.39 -10.65
CA PHE A 13 -4.66 -22.07 -11.15
C PHE A 13 -5.04 -21.10 -10.04
N GLY A 14 -4.15 -20.98 -9.05
CA GLY A 14 -4.23 -19.87 -8.15
C GLY A 14 -4.19 -18.62 -9.00
N SER A 15 -5.28 -17.89 -9.04
CA SER A 15 -5.31 -16.57 -9.63
C SER A 15 -4.31 -15.73 -8.85
N VAL A 16 -3.14 -15.46 -9.44
CA VAL A 16 -2.17 -14.55 -8.86
C VAL A 16 -2.78 -13.17 -8.95
N SER A 17 -3.41 -12.72 -7.86
CA SER A 17 -3.85 -11.34 -7.76
C SER A 17 -2.62 -10.47 -7.57
N TYR A 18 -2.21 -9.77 -8.62
CA TYR A 18 -1.14 -8.78 -8.53
C TYR A 18 -1.68 -7.55 -7.83
N ALA A 19 -1.33 -7.41 -6.54
CA ALA A 19 -1.51 -6.17 -5.81
C ALA A 19 -0.24 -5.32 -5.96
N HIS A 20 -0.34 -4.02 -5.65
CA HIS A 20 0.85 -3.20 -5.47
C HIS A 20 1.63 -3.64 -4.23
N GLU A 21 2.89 -3.25 -4.14
CA GLU A 21 3.73 -3.49 -2.96
C GLU A 21 4.12 -2.20 -2.30
N MET A 22 4.13 -2.20 -0.97
CA MET A 22 4.65 -1.11 -0.17
C MET A 22 5.62 -1.65 0.87
N THR A 23 6.79 -1.05 0.94
CA THR A 23 7.86 -1.42 1.88
C THR A 23 8.41 -0.17 2.58
N PRO A 24 8.99 -0.30 3.76
CA PRO A 24 9.09 -1.52 4.58
C PRO A 24 7.76 -1.93 5.21
N THR A 25 7.65 -3.19 5.61
CA THR A 25 6.45 -3.71 6.29
C THR A 25 6.26 -3.14 7.69
N TYR A 26 7.38 -2.85 8.36
CA TYR A 26 7.42 -2.26 9.70
C TYR A 26 8.32 -1.02 9.70
N PRO A 27 7.84 0.12 9.17
CA PRO A 27 8.66 1.32 9.12
C PRO A 27 8.96 1.86 10.50
N VAL A 28 10.16 2.42 10.62
CA VAL A 28 10.63 3.07 11.85
C VAL A 28 10.55 4.59 11.65
N LEU A 29 9.92 5.27 12.60
CA LEU A 29 9.89 6.72 12.64
C LEU A 29 11.20 7.25 13.22
N SER A 30 11.86 8.10 12.47
CA SER A 30 13.13 8.72 12.86
C SER A 30 13.02 10.25 12.94
N VAL A 31 13.98 10.86 13.58
CA VAL A 31 14.03 12.32 13.67
C VAL A 31 14.16 12.93 12.27
N SER A 32 13.35 13.94 11.99
CA SER A 32 13.43 14.70 10.74
C SER A 32 14.27 15.97 10.95
N HIS A 33 14.50 16.69 9.85
CA HIS A 33 15.14 18.01 9.90
C HIS A 33 14.25 19.11 10.50
N LEU A 34 12.97 18.80 10.73
CA LEU A 34 12.00 19.70 11.34
C LEU A 34 11.83 19.36 12.82
N ASP A 35 11.90 20.37 13.68
CA ASP A 35 11.67 20.19 15.12
C ASP A 35 10.25 19.72 15.40
N GLY A 36 10.11 18.73 16.28
CA GLY A 36 8.81 18.19 16.67
C GLY A 36 8.12 17.33 15.61
N VAL A 37 8.84 16.93 14.57
CA VAL A 37 8.34 16.09 13.49
C VAL A 37 9.26 14.90 13.27
N VAL A 38 8.69 13.73 13.17
CA VAL A 38 9.39 12.49 12.80
C VAL A 38 9.00 12.07 11.39
N LYS A 39 9.84 11.28 10.76
CA LYS A 39 9.59 10.81 9.40
C LYS A 39 9.91 9.34 9.21
N THR A 40 9.31 8.77 8.19
CA THR A 40 9.72 7.50 7.60
C THR A 40 9.71 7.60 6.09
N THR A 41 10.55 6.82 5.44
CA THR A 41 10.61 6.72 3.98
C THR A 41 9.97 5.42 3.54
N MET A 42 9.03 5.51 2.62
CA MET A 42 8.28 4.39 2.08
C MET A 42 8.56 4.21 0.60
N HIS A 43 8.50 2.98 0.14
CA HIS A 43 8.61 2.62 -1.27
C HIS A 43 7.31 2.00 -1.73
N LEU A 44 6.83 2.42 -2.88
CA LEU A 44 5.62 1.90 -3.50
C LEU A 44 5.95 1.38 -4.90
N PHE A 45 5.54 0.16 -5.17
CA PHE A 45 5.73 -0.49 -6.45
C PHE A 45 4.39 -0.87 -7.05
N ASN A 46 4.09 -0.39 -8.27
CA ASN A 46 2.85 -0.70 -8.96
C ASN A 46 2.99 -1.95 -9.81
N LYS A 47 2.37 -3.04 -9.39
CA LYS A 47 2.28 -4.30 -10.14
C LYS A 47 0.98 -4.45 -10.94
N ARG A 48 0.14 -3.42 -10.96
CA ARG A 48 -1.17 -3.47 -11.61
C ARG A 48 -1.16 -2.67 -12.90
N LYS A 49 -1.65 -3.29 -13.97
CA LYS A 49 -1.85 -2.64 -15.28
C LYS A 49 -3.07 -1.72 -15.30
N ASP A 50 -4.04 -2.00 -14.44
CA ASP A 50 -5.36 -1.38 -14.42
C ASP A 50 -5.47 -0.19 -13.46
N VAL A 51 -4.43 0.08 -12.69
CA VAL A 51 -4.38 1.17 -11.71
C VAL A 51 -3.09 1.96 -11.87
N GLU A 52 -3.20 3.28 -11.87
CA GLU A 52 -2.05 4.19 -11.92
C GLU A 52 -1.95 5.11 -10.71
N TYR A 53 -3.02 5.24 -9.91
CA TYR A 53 -3.10 6.18 -8.80
C TYR A 53 -3.24 5.46 -7.47
N TYR A 54 -2.49 5.94 -6.49
CA TYR A 54 -2.49 5.42 -5.13
C TYR A 54 -2.62 6.57 -4.13
N GLU A 55 -3.53 6.44 -3.19
CA GLU A 55 -3.73 7.39 -2.10
C GLU A 55 -3.00 6.91 -0.86
N ILE A 56 -2.22 7.81 -0.26
CA ILE A 56 -1.48 7.55 0.97
C ILE A 56 -2.28 8.07 2.15
N GLY A 57 -2.31 7.29 3.23
CA GLY A 57 -2.94 7.69 4.48
C GLY A 57 -2.20 7.13 5.69
N VAL A 58 -2.34 7.79 6.82
CA VAL A 58 -1.88 7.32 8.11
C VAL A 58 -3.08 7.13 9.01
N PHE A 59 -3.11 6.02 9.74
CA PHE A 59 -4.28 5.60 10.52
C PHE A 59 -3.86 5.11 11.90
N ASP A 60 -4.78 5.22 12.84
CA ASP A 60 -4.65 4.59 14.15
C ASP A 60 -5.05 3.10 14.10
N GLU A 61 -5.01 2.41 15.24
CA GLU A 61 -5.35 0.98 15.30
C GLU A 61 -6.82 0.68 14.95
N ASN A 62 -7.69 1.67 15.01
CA ASN A 62 -9.10 1.57 14.62
C ASN A 62 -9.34 2.03 13.17
N LEU A 63 -8.28 2.25 12.41
CA LEU A 63 -8.31 2.75 11.03
C LEU A 63 -8.94 4.14 10.89
N LYS A 64 -8.85 4.96 11.93
CA LYS A 64 -9.21 6.37 11.87
C LYS A 64 -8.03 7.21 11.40
N PRO A 65 -8.26 8.23 10.56
CA PRO A 65 -7.18 9.07 10.04
C PRO A 65 -6.37 9.76 11.14
N VAL A 66 -5.06 9.75 10.97
CA VAL A 66 -4.09 10.50 11.78
C VAL A 66 -3.45 11.57 10.90
N PRO A 67 -3.32 12.81 11.36
CA PRO A 67 -2.68 13.85 10.57
C PRO A 67 -1.25 13.51 10.19
N PHE A 68 -0.89 13.74 8.95
CA PHE A 68 0.45 13.54 8.42
C PHE A 68 0.70 14.48 7.25
N VAL A 69 1.96 14.59 6.86
CA VAL A 69 2.38 15.37 5.68
C VAL A 69 3.21 14.48 4.78
N THR A 70 2.94 14.54 3.49
CA THR A 70 3.73 13.93 2.44
C THR A 70 3.72 14.86 1.22
N SER A 71 4.64 14.65 0.28
CA SER A 71 4.73 15.49 -0.91
C SER A 71 3.46 15.44 -1.76
N TYR A 72 2.88 14.26 -1.88
CA TYR A 72 1.64 14.04 -2.64
C TYR A 72 0.78 13.00 -1.94
N ASN A 73 -0.46 13.36 -1.59
CA ASN A 73 -1.41 12.42 -1.00
C ASN A 73 -1.88 11.37 -2.01
N ILE A 74 -1.94 11.74 -3.27
CA ILE A 74 -2.25 10.83 -4.38
C ILE A 74 -1.06 10.82 -5.32
N ILE A 75 -0.52 9.63 -5.56
CA ILE A 75 0.69 9.43 -6.34
C ILE A 75 0.34 8.67 -7.61
N LYS A 76 0.81 9.18 -8.75
CA LYS A 76 0.73 8.46 -10.02
C LYS A 76 1.96 7.58 -10.19
N ILE A 77 1.74 6.30 -10.43
CA ILE A 77 2.80 5.32 -10.67
C ILE A 77 2.40 4.46 -11.87
N ASP A 78 3.19 4.49 -12.92
CA ASP A 78 2.97 3.65 -14.09
C ASP A 78 3.16 2.17 -13.76
N TYR A 79 2.61 1.30 -14.58
CA TYR A 79 2.79 -0.14 -14.42
C TYR A 79 4.28 -0.51 -14.34
N LEU A 80 4.65 -1.30 -13.33
CA LEU A 80 6.01 -1.66 -12.97
C LEU A 80 6.90 -0.47 -12.56
N GLY A 81 6.29 0.68 -12.30
CA GLY A 81 6.99 1.84 -11.76
C GLY A 81 7.17 1.76 -10.25
N HIS A 82 8.18 2.46 -9.78
CA HIS A 82 8.50 2.61 -8.36
C HIS A 82 8.47 4.07 -7.97
N VAL A 83 8.04 4.34 -6.75
CA VAL A 83 8.18 5.66 -6.15
C VAL A 83 8.62 5.52 -4.71
N THR A 84 9.43 6.46 -4.27
CA THR A 84 9.84 6.61 -2.88
C THR A 84 9.25 7.91 -2.36
N PHE A 85 8.65 7.87 -1.19
CA PHE A 85 8.07 9.05 -0.57
C PHE A 85 8.31 9.08 0.92
N ASP A 86 8.37 10.28 1.49
CA ASP A 86 8.52 10.50 2.92
C ASP A 86 7.16 10.80 3.54
N VAL A 87 6.95 10.24 4.71
CA VAL A 87 5.78 10.49 5.55
C VAL A 87 6.25 11.19 6.82
N TYR A 88 5.70 12.37 7.09
CA TYR A 88 6.04 13.20 8.24
C TYR A 88 4.87 13.20 9.22
N ILE A 89 5.16 12.94 10.48
CA ILE A 89 4.18 12.89 11.56
C ILE A 89 4.67 13.75 12.72
N ARG A 90 3.80 14.58 13.27
CA ARG A 90 4.11 15.37 14.46
C ARG A 90 4.32 14.45 15.67
N LYS A 91 5.25 14.80 16.54
CA LYS A 91 5.54 14.03 17.75
C LYS A 91 4.30 13.79 18.62
N GLY A 92 3.39 14.74 18.68
CA GLY A 92 2.12 14.59 19.41
C GLY A 92 1.16 13.54 18.85
N ASP A 93 1.36 13.13 17.59
CA ASP A 93 0.51 12.14 16.92
C ASP A 93 1.14 10.74 16.80
N ILE A 94 2.40 10.58 17.23
CA ILE A 94 3.13 9.32 17.05
C ILE A 94 2.44 8.15 17.75
N GLU A 95 1.94 8.33 18.95
CA GLU A 95 1.32 7.24 19.72
C GLU A 95 0.06 6.73 19.05
N ARG A 96 -0.67 7.61 18.34
CA ARG A 96 -1.87 7.23 17.61
C ARG A 96 -1.56 6.63 16.25
N ALA A 97 -0.45 7.01 15.63
CA ALA A 97 -0.06 6.54 14.32
C ALA A 97 0.32 5.06 14.37
N THR A 98 -0.51 4.20 13.82
CA THR A 98 -0.31 2.75 13.83
C THR A 98 0.04 2.22 12.44
N TYR A 99 -0.62 2.72 11.41
CA TYR A 99 -0.44 2.25 10.04
C TYR A 99 -0.20 3.39 9.07
N VAL A 100 0.68 3.15 8.11
CA VAL A 100 0.72 3.90 6.86
C VAL A 100 0.19 2.99 5.76
N CYS A 101 -0.77 3.49 4.99
CA CYS A 101 -1.48 2.69 4.01
C CYS A 101 -1.44 3.34 2.63
N SER A 102 -1.48 2.50 1.61
CA SER A 102 -1.69 2.92 0.23
C SER A 102 -2.92 2.22 -0.34
N ARG A 103 -3.80 3.02 -0.93
CA ARG A 103 -5.05 2.54 -1.53
C ARG A 103 -5.05 2.83 -3.02
N SER A 104 -5.35 1.82 -3.83
CA SER A 104 -5.53 2.02 -5.26
C SER A 104 -6.76 2.88 -5.55
N LYS A 105 -6.59 3.84 -6.47
CA LYS A 105 -7.65 4.73 -6.93
C LYS A 105 -7.99 4.45 -8.38
N ILE A 106 -9.28 4.37 -8.69
CA ILE A 106 -9.77 4.20 -10.05
C ILE A 106 -10.06 5.58 -10.62
N ARG A 107 -9.55 5.87 -11.82
CA ARG A 107 -9.87 7.09 -12.55
C ARG A 107 -11.34 7.09 -12.97
N LYS A 108 -12.08 8.14 -12.66
CA LYS A 108 -13.49 8.29 -13.06
C LYS A 108 -13.70 8.43 -14.57
N SER A 109 -12.65 8.80 -15.33
CA SER A 109 -12.74 9.13 -16.76
C SER A 109 -12.43 7.96 -17.69
N GLU A 110 -12.00 6.82 -17.14
CA GLU A 110 -11.75 5.62 -17.94
C GLU A 110 -12.80 4.58 -17.58
N GLU A 111 -13.35 3.93 -18.59
CA GLU A 111 -14.18 2.74 -18.43
C GLU A 111 -13.30 1.60 -17.93
N VAL A 112 -12.81 1.72 -16.71
CA VAL A 112 -12.01 0.69 -16.08
C VAL A 112 -12.97 -0.38 -15.58
N ARG A 113 -12.85 -1.56 -16.14
CA ARG A 113 -13.67 -2.71 -15.78
C ARG A 113 -13.25 -3.35 -14.47
N THR A 114 -12.24 -2.82 -13.77
CA THR A 114 -11.86 -3.38 -12.50
C THR A 114 -12.65 -2.76 -11.37
N SER A 115 -13.32 -3.60 -10.64
CA SER A 115 -14.06 -3.25 -9.44
C SER A 115 -13.23 -3.46 -8.16
N ILE A 116 -11.96 -3.88 -8.27
CA ILE A 116 -11.16 -4.27 -7.12
C ILE A 116 -10.27 -3.11 -6.68
N SER A 117 -10.59 -2.56 -5.51
CA SER A 117 -9.72 -1.65 -4.79
C SER A 117 -8.81 -2.45 -3.86
N SER A 118 -7.50 -2.17 -3.88
CA SER A 118 -6.54 -2.77 -2.96
C SER A 118 -6.06 -1.77 -1.94
N LEU A 119 -5.97 -2.21 -0.68
CA LEU A 119 -5.42 -1.46 0.43
C LEU A 119 -4.26 -2.25 1.03
N ILE A 120 -3.08 -1.64 1.09
CA ILE A 120 -1.91 -2.22 1.73
C ILE A 120 -1.46 -1.30 2.84
N CYS A 121 -1.26 -1.87 4.02
CA CYS A 121 -0.83 -1.13 5.20
C CYS A 121 0.47 -1.71 5.74
N SER A 122 1.36 -0.80 6.14
CA SER A 122 2.56 -1.10 6.91
C SER A 122 2.37 -0.62 8.33
N LYS A 123 2.74 -1.45 9.30
CA LYS A 123 2.59 -1.12 10.72
C LYS A 123 3.86 -0.48 11.25
N PHE A 124 3.75 0.72 11.81
CA PHE A 124 4.89 1.38 12.45
C PHE A 124 5.47 0.53 13.58
N LYS A 125 6.78 0.38 13.55
CA LYS A 125 7.53 -0.24 14.63
C LYS A 125 7.72 0.79 15.75
N LYS A 126 7.24 0.44 16.94
CA LYS A 126 7.36 1.29 18.13
C LYS A 126 8.24 0.62 19.18
#